data_301d446c45946d50bd86dfbb461237f5
#
_entry.id   301d446c45946d50bd86dfbb461237f5
#
_cell.length_a   1.000
_cell.length_b   1.000
_cell.length_c   1.000
_cell.angle_alpha   90.00
_cell.angle_beta   90.00
_cell.angle_gamma   90.00
#
_symmetry.space_group_name_H-M   'P 1'
#
loop_
_entity.id
_entity.type
_entity.pdbx_description
1 polymer ?
#
loop_
_entity_poly.entity_id
_entity_poly.type
_entity_poly.pdbx_seq_one_letter_code
_entity_poly.pdbx_strand_id
1 'polypeptide(L)'
;QLATNSYYSHCGIIFYLNGEAYVFEAIEPVGVRTLEDWINSGEDQKYAVYRLQNRSLNATELSNMKSYLKTQLDKHYDLGFNWSDKEMYCSELAYKAYKAIGIELCSPKALRDFNLESPQVRKIMQQRYGAQIPYDEPMVSPGQLSDSKLLYKVN
;
A
#
# COMPACT_ATOMS: atom_id res chain seq x y z
N GLN A 1 3.99 0.66 -11.72
CA GLN A 1 5.37 0.17 -11.95
C GLN A 1 6.22 1.22 -12.68
N LEU A 2 5.83 1.70 -13.87
CA LEU A 2 6.62 2.65 -14.67
C LEU A 2 6.91 3.97 -13.93
N ALA A 3 5.92 4.55 -13.29
CA ALA A 3 6.07 5.81 -12.55
C ALA A 3 6.93 5.66 -11.27
N THR A 4 6.92 4.48 -10.67
CA THR A 4 7.59 4.21 -9.40
C THR A 4 8.94 3.52 -9.56
N ASN A 5 9.30 3.17 -10.79
CA ASN A 5 10.50 2.41 -11.13
C ASN A 5 10.67 1.14 -10.25
N SER A 6 9.56 0.44 -10.01
CA SER A 6 9.48 -0.73 -9.14
C SER A 6 8.72 -1.86 -9.82
N TYR A 7 9.06 -3.09 -9.49
CA TYR A 7 8.30 -4.29 -9.91
C TYR A 7 6.97 -4.45 -9.15
N TYR A 8 6.85 -3.81 -7.98
CA TYR A 8 5.65 -3.94 -7.14
C TYR A 8 4.56 -2.98 -7.61
N SER A 9 3.37 -3.54 -7.88
CA SER A 9 2.18 -2.80 -8.32
C SER A 9 1.09 -2.75 -7.26
N HIS A 10 1.13 -3.68 -6.29
CA HIS A 10 0.13 -3.83 -5.24
C HIS A 10 0.77 -4.30 -3.94
N CYS A 11 0.14 -4.01 -2.81
CA CYS A 11 0.54 -4.51 -1.50
C CYS A 11 -0.64 -4.62 -0.54
N GLY A 12 -0.46 -5.41 0.52
CA GLY A 12 -1.41 -5.57 1.61
C GLY A 12 -0.68 -5.95 2.90
N ILE A 13 -1.42 -6.09 3.98
CA ILE A 13 -0.91 -6.46 5.31
C ILE A 13 -1.37 -7.87 5.63
N ILE A 14 -0.42 -8.78 5.86
CA ILE A 14 -0.71 -10.16 6.26
C ILE A 14 -1.03 -10.21 7.75
N PHE A 15 -2.07 -10.95 8.09
CA PHE A 15 -2.41 -11.30 9.46
C PHE A 15 -2.93 -12.73 9.55
N TYR A 16 -2.97 -13.26 10.77
CA TYR A 16 -3.46 -14.60 11.03
C TYR A 16 -4.75 -14.54 11.83
N LEU A 17 -5.72 -15.38 11.43
CA LEU A 17 -6.96 -15.62 12.13
C LEU A 17 -7.20 -17.14 12.20
N ASN A 18 -7.29 -17.69 13.40
CA ASN A 18 -7.50 -19.13 13.64
C ASN A 18 -6.48 -20.05 12.93
N GLY A 19 -5.24 -19.58 12.78
CA GLY A 19 -4.17 -20.32 12.12
C GLY A 19 -4.09 -20.14 10.59
N GLU A 20 -5.06 -19.49 9.98
CA GLU A 20 -5.08 -19.15 8.55
C GLU A 20 -4.50 -17.76 8.30
N ALA A 21 -3.81 -17.62 7.16
CA ALA A 21 -3.23 -16.34 6.72
C ALA A 21 -4.21 -15.59 5.81
N TYR A 22 -4.42 -14.33 6.15
CA TYR A 22 -5.25 -13.38 5.40
C TYR A 22 -4.46 -12.14 5.03
N VAL A 23 -4.91 -11.44 4.00
CA VAL A 23 -4.38 -10.14 3.59
C VAL A 23 -5.46 -9.09 3.71
N PHE A 24 -5.16 -8.03 4.45
CA PHE A 24 -5.93 -6.80 4.47
C PHE A 24 -5.37 -5.88 3.38
N GLU A 25 -6.20 -5.44 2.44
CA GLU A 25 -5.76 -4.68 1.28
C GLU A 25 -6.79 -3.64 0.84
N ALA A 26 -6.30 -2.59 0.18
CA ALA A 26 -7.17 -1.67 -0.53
C ALA A 26 -7.36 -2.16 -1.97
N ILE A 27 -8.57 -2.61 -2.22
CA ILE A 27 -9.17 -2.91 -3.52
C ILE A 27 -10.54 -2.24 -3.55
N GLU A 28 -11.41 -2.55 -4.49
CA GLU A 28 -12.78 -2.01 -4.52
C GLU A 28 -13.79 -3.05 -4.04
N PRO A 29 -14.35 -2.90 -2.83
CA PRO A 29 -13.94 -1.98 -1.76
C PRO A 29 -12.73 -2.52 -0.95
N VAL A 30 -12.18 -1.71 -0.03
CA VAL A 30 -11.16 -2.14 0.94
C VAL A 30 -11.67 -3.35 1.71
N GLY A 31 -10.87 -4.41 1.77
CA GLY A 31 -11.33 -5.67 2.34
C GLY A 31 -10.23 -6.63 2.77
N VAL A 32 -10.66 -7.84 2.99
CA VAL A 32 -9.83 -8.96 3.44
C VAL A 32 -10.11 -10.17 2.57
N ARG A 33 -9.05 -10.88 2.17
CA ARG A 33 -9.13 -12.20 1.53
C ARG A 33 -8.05 -13.13 2.05
N THR A 34 -8.13 -14.41 1.71
CA THR A 34 -7.09 -15.38 2.07
C THR A 34 -5.76 -15.01 1.39
N LEU A 35 -4.63 -15.35 2.02
CA LEU A 35 -3.31 -15.14 1.39
C LEU A 35 -3.19 -15.94 0.08
N GLU A 36 -3.79 -17.12 0.00
CA GLU A 36 -3.82 -17.94 -1.21
C GLU A 36 -4.52 -17.23 -2.37
N ASP A 37 -5.75 -16.72 -2.16
CA ASP A 37 -6.49 -15.97 -3.18
C ASP A 37 -5.74 -14.71 -3.59
N TRP A 38 -5.07 -14.05 -2.64
CA TRP A 38 -4.27 -12.87 -2.91
C TRP A 38 -3.09 -13.19 -3.83
N ILE A 39 -2.35 -14.28 -3.55
CA ILE A 39 -1.23 -14.75 -4.39
C ILE A 39 -1.74 -15.14 -5.78
N ASN A 40 -2.84 -15.89 -5.86
CA ASN A 40 -3.42 -16.36 -7.12
C ASN A 40 -3.90 -15.21 -8.02
N SER A 41 -4.22 -14.05 -7.45
CA SER A 41 -4.60 -12.86 -8.22
C SER A 41 -3.41 -12.07 -8.80
N GLY A 42 -2.20 -12.35 -8.36
CA GLY A 42 -0.99 -11.71 -8.85
C GLY A 42 -0.52 -12.28 -10.19
N GLU A 43 0.18 -11.46 -10.98
CA GLU A 43 0.78 -11.88 -12.24
C GLU A 43 1.84 -12.98 -11.98
N ASP A 44 1.68 -14.11 -12.65
CA ASP A 44 2.52 -15.31 -12.47
C ASP A 44 2.61 -15.79 -11.00
N GLN A 45 1.66 -15.40 -10.15
CA GLN A 45 1.67 -15.69 -8.70
C GLN A 45 2.95 -15.21 -8.00
N LYS A 46 3.63 -14.21 -8.57
CA LYS A 46 4.84 -13.62 -8.00
C LYS A 46 4.50 -12.70 -6.85
N TYR A 47 5.11 -12.93 -5.71
CA TYR A 47 4.95 -12.09 -4.53
C TYR A 47 6.23 -11.99 -3.71
N ALA A 48 6.27 -11.02 -2.83
CA ALA A 48 7.31 -10.85 -1.83
C ALA A 48 6.71 -10.52 -0.48
N VAL A 49 7.29 -11.09 0.57
CA VAL A 49 6.90 -10.82 1.95
C VAL A 49 8.00 -10.04 2.65
N TYR A 50 7.61 -9.01 3.35
CA TYR A 50 8.50 -8.17 4.15
C TYR A 50 8.09 -8.19 5.62
N ARG A 51 9.06 -8.08 6.51
CA ARG A 51 8.86 -8.00 7.95
C ARG A 51 9.69 -6.85 8.52
N LEU A 52 9.27 -6.34 9.69
CA LEU A 52 10.07 -5.38 10.43
C LEU A 52 11.43 -5.97 10.78
N GLN A 53 12.47 -5.20 10.52
CA GLN A 53 13.84 -5.56 10.86
C GLN A 53 14.06 -5.39 12.37
N ASN A 54 14.71 -6.38 12.98
CA ASN A 54 15.15 -6.38 14.39
C ASN A 54 14.04 -6.22 15.44
N ARG A 55 12.75 -6.35 15.07
CA ARG A 55 11.64 -6.31 16.03
C ARG A 55 10.38 -6.99 15.50
N SER A 56 9.52 -7.38 16.42
CA SER A 56 8.13 -7.78 16.16
C SER A 56 7.18 -6.75 16.77
N LEU A 57 5.95 -6.69 16.29
CA LEU A 57 4.90 -5.90 16.92
C LEU A 57 4.48 -6.55 18.23
N ASN A 58 4.34 -5.75 19.29
CA ASN A 58 3.78 -6.21 20.56
C ASN A 58 2.25 -6.27 20.48
N ALA A 59 1.61 -6.82 21.53
CA ALA A 59 0.17 -7.01 21.57
C ALA A 59 -0.64 -5.72 21.44
N THR A 60 -0.16 -4.62 22.04
CA THR A 60 -0.80 -3.30 21.96
C THR A 60 -0.71 -2.73 20.55
N GLU A 61 0.47 -2.79 19.93
CA GLU A 61 0.67 -2.35 18.54
C GLU A 61 -0.22 -3.15 17.57
N LEU A 62 -0.27 -4.47 17.73
CA LEU A 62 -1.15 -5.34 16.93
C LEU A 62 -2.62 -4.97 17.10
N SER A 63 -3.07 -4.72 18.34
CA SER A 63 -4.45 -4.32 18.63
C SER A 63 -4.77 -2.97 18.00
N ASN A 64 -3.89 -1.99 18.12
CA ASN A 64 -4.07 -0.65 17.56
C ASN A 64 -4.09 -0.69 16.03
N MET A 65 -3.18 -1.44 15.41
CA MET A 65 -3.17 -1.62 13.95
C MET A 65 -4.45 -2.29 13.45
N LYS A 66 -4.92 -3.35 14.12
CA LYS A 66 -6.20 -4.01 13.79
C LYS A 66 -7.38 -3.04 13.93
N SER A 67 -7.40 -2.23 14.98
CA SER A 67 -8.44 -1.22 15.18
C SER A 67 -8.44 -0.20 14.05
N TYR A 68 -7.28 0.32 13.66
CA TYR A 68 -7.14 1.21 12.52
C TYR A 68 -7.64 0.55 11.22
N LEU A 69 -7.16 -0.65 10.89
CA LEU A 69 -7.53 -1.36 9.68
C LEU A 69 -9.06 -1.61 9.60
N LYS A 70 -9.70 -1.96 10.73
CA LYS A 70 -11.16 -2.13 10.77
C LYS A 70 -11.93 -0.86 10.38
N THR A 71 -11.42 0.32 10.69
CA THR A 71 -12.05 1.58 10.29
C THR A 71 -11.90 1.90 8.81
N GLN A 72 -11.05 1.15 8.10
CA GLN A 72 -10.83 1.30 6.66
C GLN A 72 -11.70 0.35 5.81
N LEU A 73 -12.32 -0.68 6.43
CA LEU A 73 -13.18 -1.62 5.70
C LEU A 73 -14.28 -0.88 4.96
N ASP A 74 -14.64 -1.42 3.81
CA ASP A 74 -15.72 -0.95 2.92
C ASP A 74 -15.51 0.46 2.33
N LYS A 75 -14.35 1.09 2.55
CA LYS A 75 -13.99 2.32 1.82
C LYS A 75 -13.75 2.01 0.35
N HIS A 76 -14.07 2.97 -0.50
CA HIS A 76 -13.78 2.87 -1.93
C HIS A 76 -12.27 2.95 -2.21
N TYR A 77 -11.86 2.32 -3.30
CA TYR A 77 -10.48 2.43 -3.76
C TYR A 77 -10.22 3.81 -4.38
N ASP A 78 -9.21 4.50 -3.89
CA ASP A 78 -8.82 5.81 -4.40
C ASP A 78 -8.09 5.70 -5.74
N LEU A 79 -8.84 5.87 -6.83
CA LEU A 79 -8.28 5.95 -8.17
C LEU A 79 -7.52 7.25 -8.42
N GLY A 80 -7.81 8.29 -7.64
CA GLY A 80 -7.17 9.60 -7.71
C GLY A 80 -5.87 9.69 -6.94
N PHE A 81 -5.54 8.71 -6.11
CA PHE A 81 -4.37 8.73 -5.22
C PHE A 81 -4.28 10.01 -4.38
N ASN A 82 -5.43 10.54 -3.93
CA ASN A 82 -5.46 11.68 -3.05
C ASN A 82 -5.04 11.28 -1.64
N TRP A 83 -4.30 12.16 -0.97
CA TRP A 83 -3.92 11.93 0.41
C TRP A 83 -5.07 12.28 1.35
N SER A 84 -6.10 11.44 1.35
CA SER A 84 -7.30 11.66 2.16
C SER A 84 -7.65 10.40 2.98
N ASP A 85 -8.59 10.53 3.92
CA ASP A 85 -9.10 9.39 4.67
C ASP A 85 -10.48 8.92 4.19
N LYS A 86 -10.98 9.47 3.07
CA LYS A 86 -12.30 9.11 2.51
C LYS A 86 -12.24 7.82 1.71
N GLU A 87 -11.25 7.71 0.87
CA GLU A 87 -10.94 6.58 0.01
C GLU A 87 -9.52 6.12 0.32
N MET A 88 -9.10 4.96 -0.17
CA MET A 88 -7.82 4.39 0.20
C MET A 88 -7.19 3.63 -0.97
N TYR A 89 -5.91 3.86 -1.28
CA TYR A 89 -5.16 3.00 -2.19
C TYR A 89 -4.19 2.09 -1.43
N CYS A 90 -3.68 1.06 -2.08
CA CYS A 90 -3.03 -0.08 -1.42
C CYS A 90 -1.82 0.30 -0.54
N SER A 91 -0.90 1.09 -1.05
CA SER A 91 0.31 1.48 -0.31
C SER A 91 0.05 2.57 0.73
N GLU A 92 -0.93 3.42 0.53
CA GLU A 92 -1.42 4.35 1.54
C GLU A 92 -1.98 3.61 2.75
N LEU A 93 -2.83 2.60 2.52
CA LEU A 93 -3.37 1.75 3.58
C LEU A 93 -2.26 1.13 4.41
N ALA A 94 -1.29 0.50 3.76
CA ALA A 94 -0.16 -0.12 4.46
C ALA A 94 0.67 0.91 5.23
N TYR A 95 1.01 2.03 4.63
CA TYR A 95 1.74 3.11 5.27
C TYR A 95 1.00 3.66 6.51
N LYS A 96 -0.27 4.01 6.34
CA LYS A 96 -1.08 4.60 7.44
C LYS A 96 -1.34 3.61 8.56
N ALA A 97 -1.47 2.31 8.27
CA ALA A 97 -1.62 1.28 9.31
C ALA A 97 -0.39 1.18 10.21
N TYR A 98 0.82 1.23 9.63
CA TYR A 98 2.06 1.28 10.41
C TYR A 98 2.22 2.62 11.14
N LYS A 99 1.89 3.73 10.49
CA LYS A 99 1.92 5.05 11.12
C LYS A 99 0.98 5.16 12.32
N ALA A 100 -0.17 4.52 12.29
CA ALA A 100 -1.13 4.47 13.41
C ALA A 100 -0.55 3.82 14.68
N ILE A 101 0.53 3.07 14.57
CA ILE A 101 1.26 2.46 15.68
C ILE A 101 2.65 3.10 15.90
N GLY A 102 2.88 4.28 15.33
CA GLY A 102 4.12 5.05 15.52
C GLY A 102 5.31 4.59 14.66
N ILE A 103 5.08 3.76 13.64
CA ILE A 103 6.13 3.29 12.72
C ILE A 103 5.96 3.96 11.36
N GLU A 104 6.90 4.81 10.99
CA GLU A 104 6.93 5.46 9.68
C GLU A 104 7.86 4.70 8.74
N LEU A 105 7.27 3.87 7.86
CA LEU A 105 8.02 2.97 6.98
C LEU A 105 8.85 3.73 5.93
N CYS A 106 8.35 4.87 5.44
CA CYS A 106 9.02 5.74 4.48
C CYS A 106 8.46 7.15 4.58
N SER A 107 9.10 8.12 3.95
CA SER A 107 8.54 9.47 3.81
C SER A 107 7.71 9.54 2.52
N PRO A 108 6.44 10.01 2.57
CA PRO A 108 5.68 10.28 1.36
C PRO A 108 6.41 11.24 0.43
N LYS A 109 6.30 11.05 -0.87
CA LYS A 109 6.88 11.92 -1.90
C LYS A 109 5.77 12.67 -2.63
N ALA A 110 6.04 13.88 -3.10
CA ALA A 110 5.11 14.57 -3.97
C ALA A 110 4.97 13.81 -5.30
N LEU A 111 3.79 13.85 -5.91
CA LEU A 111 3.54 13.17 -7.19
C LEU A 111 4.58 13.55 -8.25
N ARG A 112 5.04 14.81 -8.27
CA ARG A 112 6.09 15.29 -9.19
C ARG A 112 7.43 14.58 -9.06
N ASP A 113 7.73 13.96 -7.90
CA ASP A 113 9.00 13.29 -7.62
C ASP A 113 9.04 11.85 -8.17
N PHE A 114 7.93 11.39 -8.77
CA PHE A 114 7.87 10.12 -9.48
C PHE A 114 8.23 10.30 -10.96
N ASN A 115 8.55 9.20 -11.63
CA ASN A 115 8.84 9.24 -13.08
C ASN A 115 7.56 9.43 -13.89
N LEU A 116 7.21 10.67 -14.19
CA LEU A 116 6.03 11.05 -14.98
C LEU A 116 6.31 11.18 -16.48
N GLU A 117 7.57 10.94 -16.93
CA GLU A 117 7.99 11.24 -18.29
C GLU A 117 7.52 10.24 -19.34
N SER A 118 7.23 8.99 -18.95
CA SER A 118 6.82 7.98 -19.92
C SER A 118 5.46 8.30 -20.55
N PRO A 119 5.28 8.07 -21.87
CA PRO A 119 4.01 8.33 -22.55
C PRO A 119 2.83 7.61 -21.91
N GLN A 120 3.04 6.40 -21.40
CA GLN A 120 2.02 5.60 -20.72
C GLN A 120 1.59 6.25 -19.41
N VAL A 121 2.56 6.73 -18.60
CA VAL A 121 2.27 7.42 -17.33
C VAL A 121 1.54 8.73 -17.61
N ARG A 122 1.99 9.54 -18.56
CA ARG A 122 1.32 10.79 -18.97
C ARG A 122 -0.13 10.55 -19.39
N LYS A 123 -0.39 9.51 -20.17
CA LYS A 123 -1.74 9.15 -20.60
C LYS A 123 -2.64 8.80 -19.40
N ILE A 124 -2.13 8.00 -18.44
CA ILE A 124 -2.87 7.65 -17.22
C ILE A 124 -3.14 8.89 -16.38
N MET A 125 -2.16 9.77 -16.20
CA MET A 125 -2.30 11.02 -15.46
C MET A 125 -3.39 11.91 -16.07
N GLN A 126 -3.39 12.06 -17.40
CA GLN A 126 -4.39 12.84 -18.10
C GLN A 126 -5.79 12.22 -17.99
N GLN A 127 -5.90 10.88 -18.05
CA GLN A 127 -7.18 10.19 -17.86
C GLN A 127 -7.74 10.36 -16.45
N ARG A 128 -6.88 10.37 -15.41
CA ARG A 128 -7.30 10.48 -14.00
C ARG A 128 -7.61 11.90 -13.57
N TYR A 129 -6.78 12.85 -13.96
CA TYR A 129 -6.81 14.21 -13.41
C TYR A 129 -7.20 15.28 -14.46
N GLY A 130 -7.29 14.87 -15.73
CA GLY A 130 -7.51 15.85 -16.81
C GLY A 130 -6.40 16.90 -16.86
N ALA A 131 -6.80 18.19 -16.89
CA ALA A 131 -5.86 19.30 -16.93
C ALA A 131 -5.28 19.71 -15.55
N GLN A 132 -5.81 19.17 -14.46
CA GLN A 132 -5.43 19.58 -13.09
C GLN A 132 -4.70 18.45 -12.36
N ILE A 133 -3.48 18.18 -12.80
CA ILE A 133 -2.63 17.15 -12.16
C ILE A 133 -2.14 17.70 -10.82
N PRO A 134 -2.39 16.98 -9.70
CA PRO A 134 -2.00 17.43 -8.35
C PRO A 134 -0.52 17.11 -8.08
N TYR A 135 0.38 17.85 -8.69
CA TYR A 135 1.83 17.59 -8.62
C TYR A 135 2.42 17.60 -7.22
N ASP A 136 1.80 18.34 -6.29
CA ASP A 136 2.25 18.47 -4.90
C ASP A 136 1.59 17.43 -3.95
N GLU A 137 0.65 16.63 -4.45
CA GLU A 137 -0.04 15.63 -3.63
C GLU A 137 0.96 14.61 -3.08
N PRO A 138 0.99 14.40 -1.75
CA PRO A 138 1.86 13.39 -1.16
C PRO A 138 1.37 12.00 -1.52
N MET A 139 2.31 11.12 -1.84
CA MET A 139 2.03 9.74 -2.23
C MET A 139 3.05 8.79 -1.65
N VAL A 140 2.61 7.55 -1.45
CA VAL A 140 3.47 6.41 -1.13
C VAL A 140 3.26 5.33 -2.18
N SER A 141 4.32 4.71 -2.68
CA SER A 141 4.24 3.58 -3.60
C SER A 141 4.61 2.26 -2.92
N PRO A 142 4.16 1.10 -3.45
CA PRO A 142 4.60 -0.20 -2.96
C PRO A 142 6.14 -0.35 -2.99
N GLY A 143 6.79 0.22 -4.02
CA GLY A 143 8.26 0.26 -4.10
C GLY A 143 8.91 1.00 -2.95
N GLN A 144 8.41 2.20 -2.58
CA GLN A 144 8.94 2.92 -1.43
C GLN A 144 8.80 2.14 -0.12
N LEU A 145 7.69 1.39 0.05
CA LEU A 145 7.52 0.53 1.23
C LEU A 145 8.54 -0.61 1.23
N SER A 146 8.75 -1.27 0.08
CA SER A 146 9.73 -2.36 -0.03
C SER A 146 11.18 -1.91 0.18
N ASP A 147 11.49 -0.66 -0.16
CA ASP A 147 12.82 -0.05 0.01
C ASP A 147 13.06 0.49 1.43
N SER A 148 12.09 0.35 2.32
CA SER A 148 12.21 0.81 3.70
C SER A 148 13.36 0.12 4.43
N LYS A 149 14.20 0.91 5.06
CA LYS A 149 15.29 0.40 5.92
C LYS A 149 14.79 -0.28 7.19
N LEU A 150 13.50 -0.12 7.50
CA LEU A 150 12.84 -0.78 8.64
C LEU A 150 12.34 -2.18 8.29
N LEU A 151 12.41 -2.58 7.03
CA LEU A 151 11.93 -3.86 6.54
C LEU A 151 13.06 -4.72 5.99
N TYR A 152 12.87 -6.03 6.07
CA TYR A 152 13.69 -7.00 5.35
C TYR A 152 12.79 -7.96 4.58
N LYS A 153 13.27 -8.41 3.42
CA LYS A 153 12.57 -9.38 2.59
C LYS A 153 12.72 -10.78 3.17
N VAL A 154 11.62 -11.54 3.25
CA VAL A 154 11.57 -12.90 3.83
C VAL A 154 11.74 -13.98 2.76
N ASN A 155 11.21 -13.74 1.54
CA ASN A 155 11.24 -14.67 0.41
C ASN A 155 11.68 -14.03 -0.88
#